data_c319de877c11713ecae5fa1c5c0a7106
#
_entry.id   c319de877c11713ecae5fa1c5c0a7106
#
_cell.length_a   1.000
_cell.length_b   1.000
_cell.length_c   1.000
_cell.angle_alpha   90.00
_cell.angle_beta   90.00
_cell.angle_gamma   90.00
#
_symmetry.space_group_name_H-M   'P 1'
#
loop_
_entity.id
_entity.type
_entity.pdbx_description
1 polymer ?
#
loop_
_entity_poly.entity_id
_entity_poly.type
_entity_poly.pdbx_seq_one_letter_code
_entity_poly.pdbx_strand_id
1 'polypeptide(L)'
;MKSFIATSFLAGLALASPMMDRAKVELQARNAARRTDRFRASKDGGFGNITATTVSSSNWGGAAIVTSGVTEVSGTFTVPKPSVPSGGSSNTDYCGAAWIGIDGYSNSALIQTGVLWCVQGGSYEYEGWYEYLPASLIAYSGFSVTAGNSVTVTVTKTSTSGGTTTISANGKSASHTFSGQSTKLQGASAEWIVEDFTSGNSLVPFANFGTVTFTGATAVINGATVQASSDSPVTIVLESSSGSALTSTSISGSSVQVSYA
;
A
#
# COMPACT_ATOMS: atom_id res chain seq x y z
N MET A 1 53.30 28.74 9.01
CA MET A 1 52.00 28.50 9.68
C MET A 1 50.97 28.26 8.60
N LYS A 2 50.53 27.03 8.38
CA LYS A 2 49.44 26.62 7.46
C LYS A 2 48.28 26.20 8.32
N SER A 3 47.19 27.01 8.25
CA SER A 3 45.93 26.76 8.97
C SER A 3 45.12 25.73 8.21
N PHE A 4 44.84 24.58 8.81
CA PHE A 4 43.90 23.60 8.29
C PHE A 4 42.50 23.94 8.81
N ILE A 5 41.61 24.32 7.91
CA ILE A 5 40.18 24.46 8.21
C ILE A 5 39.57 23.07 8.10
N ALA A 6 39.19 22.50 9.24
CA ALA A 6 38.42 21.27 9.28
C ALA A 6 36.94 21.58 8.98
N THR A 7 36.47 21.16 7.83
CA THR A 7 35.05 21.23 7.47
C THR A 7 34.34 20.02 8.10
N SER A 8 33.60 20.26 9.18
CA SER A 8 32.74 19.27 9.80
C SER A 8 31.52 19.02 8.92
N PHE A 9 31.45 17.87 8.28
CA PHE A 9 30.21 17.36 7.69
C PHE A 9 29.28 16.92 8.83
N LEU A 10 28.28 17.72 9.14
CA LEU A 10 27.12 17.23 9.88
C LEU A 10 26.34 16.29 8.96
N ALA A 11 26.50 15.01 9.13
CA ALA A 11 25.53 14.02 8.63
C ALA A 11 24.23 14.25 9.39
N GLY A 12 23.26 14.91 8.73
CA GLY A 12 21.89 15.02 9.24
C GLY A 12 21.29 13.62 9.30
N LEU A 13 21.28 13.03 10.49
CA LEU A 13 20.39 11.92 10.81
C LEU A 13 18.97 12.46 10.63
N ALA A 14 18.30 12.10 9.55
CA ALA A 14 16.87 12.26 9.44
C ALA A 14 16.25 11.35 10.53
N LEU A 15 15.95 11.93 11.68
CA LEU A 15 15.21 11.26 12.74
C LEU A 15 13.82 10.98 12.16
N ALA A 16 13.49 9.70 11.97
CA ALA A 16 12.13 9.32 11.64
C ALA A 16 11.20 9.89 12.71
N SER A 17 10.10 10.48 12.28
CA SER A 17 9.13 11.07 13.20
C SER A 17 8.55 9.99 14.11
N PRO A 18 8.31 10.28 15.39
CA PRO A 18 7.67 9.33 16.33
C PRO A 18 6.32 8.82 15.83
N MET A 19 5.56 9.63 15.10
CA MET A 19 4.28 9.23 14.50
C MET A 19 4.47 8.19 13.40
N MET A 20 5.44 8.39 12.49
CA MET A 20 5.74 7.43 11.43
C MET A 20 6.35 6.14 11.98
N ASP A 21 7.20 6.21 12.98
CA ASP A 21 7.74 5.01 13.64
C ASP A 21 6.65 4.19 14.30
N ARG A 22 5.69 4.84 14.95
CA ARG A 22 4.51 4.19 15.52
C ARG A 22 3.66 3.53 14.43
N ALA A 23 3.35 4.24 13.34
CA ALA A 23 2.60 3.71 12.22
C ALA A 23 3.30 2.49 11.58
N LYS A 24 4.63 2.50 11.47
CA LYS A 24 5.42 1.36 11.01
C LYS A 24 5.32 0.16 11.95
N VAL A 25 5.46 0.36 13.25
CA VAL A 25 5.31 -0.70 14.26
C VAL A 25 3.92 -1.31 14.20
N GLU A 26 2.90 -0.49 14.04
CA GLU A 26 1.51 -0.92 13.92
C GLU A 26 1.26 -1.70 12.63
N LEU A 27 1.83 -1.27 11.50
CA LEU A 27 1.79 -1.99 10.23
C LEU A 27 2.48 -3.37 10.35
N GLN A 28 3.61 -3.47 11.04
CA GLN A 28 4.32 -4.73 11.31
C GLN A 28 3.49 -5.70 12.15
N ALA A 29 2.91 -5.23 13.24
CA ALA A 29 2.08 -6.05 14.13
C ALA A 29 0.87 -6.63 13.37
N ARG A 30 0.25 -5.84 12.50
CA ARG A 30 -0.83 -6.26 11.66
C ARG A 30 -0.42 -7.29 10.61
N ASN A 31 0.73 -7.12 9.98
CA ASN A 31 1.24 -8.07 9.00
C ASN A 31 1.42 -9.48 9.61
N ALA A 32 1.74 -9.56 10.91
CA ALA A 32 1.77 -10.82 11.64
C ALA A 32 0.36 -11.40 11.90
N ALA A 33 -0.67 -10.57 12.01
CA ALA A 33 -2.06 -10.97 12.28
C ALA A 33 -2.87 -11.28 10.99
N ARG A 34 -2.38 -10.91 9.81
CA ARG A 34 -3.06 -11.06 8.51
C ARG A 34 -3.46 -12.50 8.13
N ARG A 35 -3.04 -13.50 8.87
CA ARG A 35 -3.20 -14.91 8.49
C ARG A 35 -4.60 -15.49 8.73
N THR A 36 -5.54 -14.79 9.35
CA THR A 36 -6.74 -15.41 9.88
C THR A 36 -8.10 -14.84 9.46
N ASP A 37 -8.21 -13.59 8.93
CA ASP A 37 -9.54 -12.97 8.69
C ASP A 37 -9.57 -12.10 7.42
N ARG A 38 -9.44 -12.71 6.24
CA ARG A 38 -9.11 -11.93 5.04
C ARG A 38 -10.28 -11.41 4.23
N PHE A 39 -11.27 -12.23 3.95
CA PHE A 39 -12.34 -11.82 3.05
C PHE A 39 -13.65 -12.46 3.44
N ARG A 40 -14.69 -11.66 3.63
CA ARG A 40 -16.07 -12.10 3.54
C ARG A 40 -16.59 -11.68 2.19
N ALA A 41 -17.00 -12.64 1.37
CA ALA A 41 -17.73 -12.33 0.14
C ALA A 41 -18.99 -11.55 0.51
N SER A 42 -19.21 -10.35 -0.04
CA SER A 42 -20.46 -9.63 0.13
C SER A 42 -21.57 -10.43 -0.57
N LYS A 43 -22.69 -10.65 0.10
CA LYS A 43 -23.84 -11.41 -0.43
C LYS A 43 -24.65 -10.62 -1.50
N ASP A 44 -24.31 -9.37 -1.74
CA ASP A 44 -25.04 -8.52 -2.69
C ASP A 44 -24.31 -8.44 -4.04
N GLY A 45 -24.30 -9.58 -4.72
CA GLY A 45 -23.98 -9.66 -6.14
C GLY A 45 -25.20 -9.33 -6.99
N GLY A 46 -25.41 -8.11 -7.31
CA GLY A 46 -26.46 -7.72 -8.24
C GLY A 46 -26.05 -6.50 -9.05
N PHE A 47 -25.64 -6.73 -10.29
CA PHE A 47 -26.14 -6.08 -11.51
C PHE A 47 -25.08 -6.03 -12.61
N GLY A 48 -25.36 -6.72 -13.71
CA GLY A 48 -24.96 -6.32 -15.07
C GLY A 48 -23.55 -6.71 -15.53
N ASN A 49 -23.45 -7.79 -16.21
CA ASN A 49 -22.55 -8.16 -17.33
C ASN A 49 -21.07 -7.72 -17.35
N ILE A 50 -20.42 -7.61 -16.19
CA ILE A 50 -19.00 -7.83 -15.94
C ILE A 50 -18.97 -8.36 -14.51
N THR A 51 -18.66 -9.62 -14.32
CA THR A 51 -18.69 -10.27 -13.00
C THR A 51 -17.42 -9.92 -12.21
N ALA A 52 -17.23 -8.66 -11.85
CA ALA A 52 -16.31 -8.31 -10.80
C ALA A 52 -16.88 -8.84 -9.48
N THR A 53 -16.22 -9.80 -8.85
CA THR A 53 -16.59 -10.26 -7.52
C THR A 53 -16.24 -9.15 -6.53
N THR A 54 -17.21 -8.64 -5.77
CA THR A 54 -16.92 -7.71 -4.67
C THR A 54 -16.77 -8.49 -3.38
N VAL A 55 -15.73 -8.20 -2.62
CA VAL A 55 -15.43 -8.81 -1.32
C VAL A 55 -15.18 -7.74 -0.28
N SER A 56 -15.53 -8.03 0.97
CA SER A 56 -15.23 -7.16 2.12
C SER A 56 -13.91 -7.56 2.76
N SER A 57 -13.19 -6.57 3.25
CA SER A 57 -11.95 -6.73 4.01
C SER A 57 -11.95 -5.80 5.23
N SER A 58 -11.36 -6.23 6.34
CA SER A 58 -11.24 -5.41 7.54
C SER A 58 -10.15 -4.34 7.45
N ASN A 59 -9.32 -4.38 6.40
CA ASN A 59 -8.17 -3.50 6.29
C ASN A 59 -7.78 -3.07 4.86
N TRP A 60 -8.29 -3.73 3.81
CA TRP A 60 -7.97 -3.41 2.42
C TRP A 60 -9.19 -2.83 1.68
N GLY A 61 -8.99 -1.73 0.96
CA GLY A 61 -9.89 -1.23 -0.08
C GLY A 61 -9.12 -1.14 -1.39
N GLY A 62 -9.68 -1.58 -2.50
CA GLY A 62 -8.99 -1.54 -3.78
C GLY A 62 -9.34 -2.68 -4.72
N ALA A 63 -8.36 -3.17 -5.47
CA ALA A 63 -8.54 -4.21 -6.48
C ALA A 63 -7.45 -5.26 -6.42
N ALA A 64 -7.82 -6.49 -6.79
CA ALA A 64 -6.89 -7.58 -7.02
C ALA A 64 -7.23 -8.36 -8.29
N ILE A 65 -6.22 -8.75 -9.07
CA ILE A 65 -6.33 -9.83 -10.07
C ILE A 65 -5.84 -11.09 -9.38
N VAL A 66 -6.73 -12.08 -9.22
CA VAL A 66 -6.41 -13.36 -8.59
C VAL A 66 -6.23 -14.41 -9.67
N THR A 67 -4.98 -14.84 -9.87
CA THR A 67 -4.59 -15.72 -10.99
C THR A 67 -3.29 -16.45 -10.66
N SER A 68 -2.59 -16.94 -11.66
CA SER A 68 -1.24 -17.49 -11.53
C SER A 68 -0.31 -16.87 -12.56
N GLY A 69 1.01 -16.87 -12.27
CA GLY A 69 2.01 -16.36 -13.20
C GLY A 69 2.21 -14.85 -13.17
N VAL A 70 1.78 -14.16 -12.08
CA VAL A 70 2.08 -12.74 -11.88
C VAL A 70 3.57 -12.57 -11.64
N THR A 71 4.20 -11.71 -12.42
CA THR A 71 5.63 -11.39 -12.31
C THR A 71 5.91 -9.93 -12.10
N GLU A 72 4.99 -9.02 -12.43
CA GLU A 72 5.13 -7.59 -12.20
C GLU A 72 3.77 -6.93 -11.93
N VAL A 73 3.77 -5.91 -11.10
CA VAL A 73 2.64 -5.01 -10.86
C VAL A 73 3.15 -3.58 -10.88
N SER A 74 2.43 -2.69 -11.52
CA SER A 74 2.78 -1.26 -11.61
C SER A 74 1.54 -0.38 -11.46
N GLY A 75 1.78 0.86 -11.03
CA GLY A 75 0.75 1.89 -10.95
C GLY A 75 1.32 3.24 -10.53
N THR A 76 0.58 4.30 -10.87
CA THR A 76 0.91 5.67 -10.48
C THR A 76 -0.27 6.27 -9.74
N PHE A 77 -0.03 6.91 -8.61
CA PHE A 77 -1.06 7.62 -7.85
C PHE A 77 -0.56 8.95 -7.32
N THR A 78 -1.48 9.87 -7.04
CA THR A 78 -1.16 11.12 -6.34
C THR A 78 -1.27 10.89 -4.85
N VAL A 79 -0.22 11.25 -4.10
CA VAL A 79 -0.22 11.17 -2.62
C VAL A 79 -1.35 12.05 -2.08
N PRO A 80 -2.31 11.52 -1.33
CA PRO A 80 -3.42 12.29 -0.81
C PRO A 80 -2.96 13.27 0.28
N LYS A 81 -3.75 14.32 0.50
CA LYS A 81 -3.68 15.12 1.71
C LYS A 81 -4.73 14.60 2.69
N PRO A 82 -4.36 13.77 3.67
CA PRO A 82 -5.33 13.20 4.58
C PRO A 82 -5.93 14.27 5.48
N SER A 83 -7.11 14.00 6.00
CA SER A 83 -7.79 14.83 6.99
C SER A 83 -8.33 13.98 8.14
N VAL A 84 -8.56 14.62 9.27
CA VAL A 84 -9.28 14.00 10.39
C VAL A 84 -10.71 13.70 9.92
N PRO A 85 -11.21 12.46 10.10
CA PRO A 85 -12.57 12.12 9.76
C PRO A 85 -13.60 12.97 10.51
N SER A 86 -14.81 13.10 9.96
CA SER A 86 -15.90 13.83 10.62
C SER A 86 -16.15 13.29 12.03
N GLY A 87 -16.18 14.17 13.01
CA GLY A 87 -16.34 13.82 14.43
C GLY A 87 -15.07 13.31 15.11
N GLY A 88 -13.96 13.20 14.39
CA GLY A 88 -12.67 12.77 14.94
C GLY A 88 -12.00 13.84 15.82
N SER A 89 -11.13 13.40 16.73
CA SER A 89 -10.33 14.28 17.58
C SER A 89 -9.07 14.74 16.89
N SER A 90 -8.74 16.04 16.93
CA SER A 90 -7.48 16.57 16.40
C SER A 90 -6.23 16.04 17.12
N ASN A 91 -6.38 15.48 18.33
CA ASN A 91 -5.28 14.91 19.11
C ASN A 91 -5.00 13.44 18.79
N THR A 92 -5.78 12.84 17.90
CA THR A 92 -5.63 11.44 17.47
C THR A 92 -4.84 11.37 16.18
N ASP A 93 -3.93 10.39 16.07
CA ASP A 93 -3.22 10.08 14.84
C ASP A 93 -4.16 9.30 13.91
N TYR A 94 -4.42 9.84 12.74
CA TYR A 94 -5.16 9.17 11.69
C TYR A 94 -4.21 8.82 10.56
N CYS A 95 -4.15 7.57 10.19
CA CYS A 95 -3.20 7.09 9.20
C CYS A 95 -3.88 6.27 8.09
N GLY A 96 -3.13 5.98 7.05
CA GLY A 96 -3.47 5.08 5.96
C GLY A 96 -2.29 4.88 5.03
N ALA A 97 -2.40 3.96 4.08
CA ALA A 97 -1.36 3.71 3.10
C ALA A 97 -1.97 3.41 1.73
N ALA A 98 -1.27 3.77 0.64
CA ALA A 98 -1.56 3.28 -0.70
C ALA A 98 -0.35 2.52 -1.23
N TRP A 99 -0.58 1.34 -1.79
CA TRP A 99 0.48 0.45 -2.24
C TRP A 99 0.04 -0.51 -3.35
N ILE A 100 1.02 -1.12 -3.99
CA ILE A 100 0.83 -2.25 -4.90
C ILE A 100 1.62 -3.45 -4.43
N GLY A 101 1.20 -4.65 -4.80
CA GLY A 101 1.85 -5.87 -4.36
C GLY A 101 1.65 -7.07 -5.28
N ILE A 102 2.45 -8.10 -5.04
CA ILE A 102 2.31 -9.45 -5.60
C ILE A 102 2.13 -10.43 -4.47
N ASP A 103 1.10 -11.25 -4.54
CA ASP A 103 0.68 -12.20 -3.50
C ASP A 103 0.04 -11.50 -2.26
N GLY A 104 -0.40 -12.25 -1.27
CA GLY A 104 -1.04 -11.72 -0.07
C GLY A 104 -2.57 -11.80 -0.08
N TYR A 105 -3.21 -11.89 -1.25
CA TYR A 105 -4.66 -12.07 -1.32
C TYR A 105 -5.09 -13.46 -0.84
N SER A 106 -4.50 -14.52 -1.34
CA SER A 106 -4.86 -15.91 -1.04
C SER A 106 -3.80 -16.72 -0.31
N ASN A 107 -2.62 -16.16 -0.09
CA ASN A 107 -1.48 -16.79 0.56
C ASN A 107 -0.80 -15.86 1.57
N SER A 108 0.21 -16.32 2.30
CA SER A 108 0.90 -15.54 3.33
C SER A 108 2.15 -14.80 2.84
N ALA A 109 2.57 -15.04 1.60
CA ALA A 109 3.64 -14.28 0.97
C ALA A 109 3.07 -12.95 0.47
N LEU A 110 3.87 -11.90 0.49
CA LEU A 110 3.54 -10.62 -0.13
C LEU A 110 4.83 -9.82 -0.29
N ILE A 111 5.10 -9.33 -1.48
CA ILE A 111 6.08 -8.29 -1.75
C ILE A 111 5.33 -7.04 -2.19
N GLN A 112 5.62 -5.90 -1.55
CA GLN A 112 4.84 -4.68 -1.75
C GLN A 112 5.67 -3.41 -1.57
N THR A 113 5.18 -2.30 -2.14
CA THR A 113 5.75 -0.96 -1.98
C THR A 113 4.69 0.11 -2.16
N GLY A 114 4.84 1.21 -1.46
CA GLY A 114 3.88 2.31 -1.50
C GLY A 114 4.26 3.51 -0.67
N VAL A 115 3.24 4.30 -0.31
CA VAL A 115 3.35 5.47 0.54
C VAL A 115 2.43 5.32 1.74
N LEU A 116 2.96 5.58 2.92
CA LEU A 116 2.24 5.75 4.17
C LEU A 116 2.01 7.24 4.42
N TRP A 117 0.87 7.61 5.00
CA TRP A 117 0.58 8.95 5.48
C TRP A 117 -0.07 8.93 6.84
N CYS A 118 0.16 9.99 7.64
CA CYS A 118 -0.54 10.26 8.88
C CYS A 118 -0.90 11.74 8.99
N VAL A 119 -1.97 12.03 9.75
CA VAL A 119 -2.40 13.39 10.11
C VAL A 119 -2.79 13.44 11.57
N GLN A 120 -2.23 14.43 12.30
CA GLN A 120 -2.59 14.75 13.67
C GLN A 120 -2.50 16.27 13.89
N GLY A 121 -3.55 16.90 14.38
CA GLY A 121 -3.53 18.31 14.76
C GLY A 121 -3.14 19.27 13.63
N GLY A 122 -3.35 18.88 12.35
CA GLY A 122 -2.91 19.65 11.19
C GLY A 122 -1.46 19.39 10.77
N SER A 123 -0.70 18.58 11.49
CA SER A 123 0.61 18.08 11.08
C SER A 123 0.45 16.87 10.18
N TYR A 124 1.30 16.75 9.17
CA TYR A 124 1.26 15.68 8.17
C TYR A 124 2.61 15.00 8.08
N GLU A 125 2.60 13.68 7.95
CA GLU A 125 3.78 12.87 7.73
C GLU A 125 3.55 11.90 6.58
N TYR A 126 4.60 11.68 5.78
CA TYR A 126 4.57 10.84 4.59
C TYR A 126 5.86 10.04 4.49
N GLU A 127 5.75 8.78 4.09
CA GLU A 127 6.91 7.91 3.91
C GLU A 127 6.73 6.95 2.74
N GLY A 128 7.69 6.91 1.84
CA GLY A 128 7.83 5.86 0.83
C GLY A 128 8.49 4.62 1.46
N TRP A 129 7.95 3.44 1.24
CA TRP A 129 8.37 2.22 1.90
C TRP A 129 8.30 0.99 1.00
N TYR A 130 8.98 -0.08 1.41
CA TYR A 130 8.96 -1.41 0.81
C TYR A 130 8.88 -2.48 1.89
N GLU A 131 8.35 -3.65 1.53
CA GLU A 131 8.18 -4.76 2.47
C GLU A 131 8.14 -6.10 1.74
N TYR A 132 8.62 -7.15 2.41
CA TYR A 132 8.46 -8.54 2.03
C TYR A 132 8.06 -9.35 3.26
N LEU A 133 6.80 -9.82 3.30
CA LEU A 133 6.30 -10.54 4.47
C LEU A 133 7.01 -11.89 4.70
N PRO A 134 7.25 -12.26 5.97
CA PRO A 134 6.77 -11.64 7.22
C PRO A 134 7.73 -10.59 7.82
N ALA A 135 8.73 -10.13 7.07
CA ALA A 135 9.63 -9.08 7.55
C ALA A 135 8.90 -7.74 7.68
N SER A 136 9.52 -6.84 8.40
CA SER A 136 8.98 -5.51 8.68
C SER A 136 9.10 -4.57 7.49
N LEU A 137 8.16 -3.64 7.37
CA LEU A 137 8.24 -2.48 6.49
C LEU A 137 9.52 -1.68 6.73
N ILE A 138 10.16 -1.24 5.65
CA ILE A 138 11.38 -0.43 5.67
C ILE A 138 11.19 0.81 4.79
N ALA A 139 11.54 1.98 5.33
CA ALA A 139 11.54 3.23 4.58
C ALA A 139 12.66 3.24 3.54
N TYR A 140 12.38 3.81 2.36
CA TYR A 140 13.44 4.10 1.41
C TYR A 140 14.34 5.24 1.93
N SER A 141 15.62 4.95 2.15
CA SER A 141 16.57 5.95 2.62
C SER A 141 16.76 7.05 1.58
N GLY A 142 16.69 8.31 2.00
CA GLY A 142 16.88 9.48 1.13
C GLY A 142 15.76 9.76 0.14
N PHE A 143 14.65 9.01 0.19
CA PHE A 143 13.45 9.25 -0.61
C PHE A 143 12.41 9.98 0.24
N SER A 144 11.82 11.04 -0.30
CA SER A 144 10.81 11.85 0.37
C SER A 144 9.66 12.16 -0.55
N VAL A 145 8.45 12.11 -0.01
CA VAL A 145 7.20 12.44 -0.69
C VAL A 145 6.33 13.31 0.21
N THR A 146 5.42 14.06 -0.40
CA THR A 146 4.42 14.88 0.28
C THR A 146 3.09 14.82 -0.47
N ALA A 147 2.03 15.34 0.13
CA ALA A 147 0.73 15.48 -0.54
C ALA A 147 0.88 16.16 -1.91
N GLY A 148 0.15 15.65 -2.90
CA GLY A 148 0.14 16.16 -4.27
C GLY A 148 1.26 15.61 -5.16
N ASN A 149 2.26 14.91 -4.61
CA ASN A 149 3.26 14.27 -5.46
C ASN A 149 2.66 13.11 -6.26
N SER A 150 2.97 13.05 -7.54
CA SER A 150 2.71 11.88 -8.36
C SER A 150 3.78 10.84 -8.09
N VAL A 151 3.37 9.66 -7.63
CA VAL A 151 4.25 8.56 -7.25
C VAL A 151 3.98 7.38 -8.18
N THR A 152 5.03 6.89 -8.83
CA THR A 152 4.98 5.63 -9.58
C THR A 152 5.66 4.54 -8.77
N VAL A 153 4.99 3.41 -8.64
CA VAL A 153 5.45 2.22 -7.92
C VAL A 153 5.46 1.02 -8.83
N THR A 154 6.47 0.15 -8.67
CA THR A 154 6.59 -1.11 -9.40
C THR A 154 7.11 -2.18 -8.47
N VAL A 155 6.50 -3.36 -8.54
CA VAL A 155 6.94 -4.58 -7.86
C VAL A 155 7.19 -5.64 -8.91
N THR A 156 8.37 -6.23 -8.92
CA THR A 156 8.77 -7.31 -9.85
C THR A 156 9.20 -8.54 -9.06
N LYS A 157 8.54 -9.66 -9.28
CA LYS A 157 8.95 -10.98 -8.76
C LYS A 157 10.05 -11.54 -9.65
N THR A 158 11.27 -11.69 -9.14
CA THR A 158 12.41 -12.22 -9.90
C THR A 158 12.63 -13.71 -9.68
N SER A 159 12.11 -14.24 -8.56
CA SER A 159 12.13 -15.67 -8.21
C SER A 159 11.02 -15.97 -7.20
N THR A 160 10.91 -17.22 -6.78
CA THR A 160 9.99 -17.58 -5.68
C THR A 160 10.45 -17.03 -4.33
N SER A 161 11.72 -16.66 -4.15
CA SER A 161 12.28 -16.16 -2.90
C SER A 161 12.84 -14.74 -2.99
N GLY A 162 12.44 -13.98 -4.01
CA GLY A 162 12.95 -12.63 -4.19
C GLY A 162 12.23 -11.83 -5.27
N GLY A 163 12.45 -10.54 -5.20
CA GLY A 163 11.87 -9.57 -6.12
C GLY A 163 12.47 -8.19 -5.91
N THR A 164 12.07 -7.25 -6.73
CA THR A 164 12.51 -5.85 -6.63
C THR A 164 11.29 -4.95 -6.47
N THR A 165 11.40 -3.98 -5.59
CA THR A 165 10.44 -2.89 -5.43
C THR A 165 11.10 -1.59 -5.87
N THR A 166 10.34 -0.75 -6.58
CA THR A 166 10.80 0.57 -7.03
C THR A 166 9.72 1.60 -6.76
N ILE A 167 10.15 2.76 -6.29
CA ILE A 167 9.30 3.94 -6.10
C ILE A 167 9.95 5.15 -6.77
N SER A 168 9.17 5.98 -7.44
CA SER A 168 9.67 7.22 -8.04
C SER A 168 8.69 8.37 -7.87
N ALA A 169 9.21 9.56 -7.57
CA ALA A 169 8.46 10.82 -7.50
C ALA A 169 9.42 12.00 -7.68
N ASN A 170 8.93 13.09 -8.26
CA ASN A 170 9.69 14.35 -8.38
C ASN A 170 11.08 14.19 -9.03
N GLY A 171 11.21 13.32 -10.02
CA GLY A 171 12.47 13.04 -10.70
C GLY A 171 13.50 12.23 -9.89
N LYS A 172 13.11 11.73 -8.70
CA LYS A 172 13.92 10.82 -7.87
C LYS A 172 13.33 9.42 -7.89
N SER A 173 14.20 8.43 -7.77
CA SER A 173 13.81 7.01 -7.65
C SER A 173 14.58 6.37 -6.52
N ALA A 174 13.93 5.38 -5.88
CA ALA A 174 14.57 4.46 -4.95
C ALA A 174 14.10 3.04 -5.27
N SER A 175 14.94 2.05 -4.98
CA SER A 175 14.61 0.64 -5.18
C SER A 175 15.23 -0.23 -4.11
N HIS A 176 14.63 -1.40 -3.90
CA HIS A 176 15.20 -2.44 -3.03
C HIS A 176 15.02 -3.80 -3.69
N THR A 177 16.04 -4.65 -3.59
CA THR A 177 16.01 -6.02 -4.10
C THR A 177 16.06 -7.00 -2.95
N PHE A 178 15.04 -7.85 -2.87
CA PHE A 178 14.98 -8.98 -1.95
C PHE A 178 15.53 -10.24 -2.59
N SER A 179 16.24 -11.04 -1.83
CA SER A 179 16.74 -12.34 -2.26
C SER A 179 16.79 -13.33 -1.08
N GLY A 180 16.67 -14.62 -1.35
CA GLY A 180 16.79 -15.66 -0.35
C GLY A 180 15.72 -15.66 0.75
N GLN A 181 14.56 -15.08 0.48
CA GLN A 181 13.47 -14.99 1.46
C GLN A 181 12.93 -16.38 1.82
N SER A 182 12.58 -16.57 3.10
CA SER A 182 12.05 -17.86 3.60
C SER A 182 10.63 -18.12 3.06
N THR A 183 9.76 -17.11 3.08
CA THR A 183 8.40 -17.18 2.50
C THR A 183 8.49 -17.10 0.98
N LYS A 184 7.72 -17.95 0.29
CA LYS A 184 7.84 -18.11 -1.17
C LYS A 184 6.70 -17.42 -1.90
N LEU A 185 7.06 -16.50 -2.81
CA LEU A 185 6.12 -15.87 -3.73
C LEU A 185 5.60 -16.91 -4.74
N GLN A 186 4.29 -16.96 -4.87
CA GLN A 186 3.60 -17.85 -5.82
C GLN A 186 3.27 -17.13 -7.12
N GLY A 187 3.15 -15.79 -7.11
CA GLY A 187 2.63 -15.01 -8.22
C GLY A 187 1.14 -15.29 -8.43
N ALA A 188 0.41 -15.40 -7.33
CA ALA A 188 -1.00 -15.83 -7.30
C ALA A 188 -1.98 -14.65 -7.33
N SER A 189 -1.47 -13.44 -7.14
CA SER A 189 -2.30 -12.22 -7.23
C SER A 189 -1.47 -10.97 -7.50
N ALA A 190 -2.13 -9.95 -8.05
CA ALA A 190 -1.63 -8.59 -8.28
C ALA A 190 -2.61 -7.61 -7.63
N GLU A 191 -2.13 -6.67 -6.81
CA GLU A 191 -2.96 -5.80 -5.99
C GLU A 191 -2.63 -4.31 -6.14
N TRP A 192 -3.72 -3.47 -6.05
CA TRP A 192 -3.69 -2.00 -5.93
C TRP A 192 -4.58 -1.61 -4.75
N ILE A 193 -3.99 -1.22 -3.62
CA ILE A 193 -4.67 -1.17 -2.33
C ILE A 193 -4.49 0.17 -1.64
N VAL A 194 -5.58 0.65 -1.03
CA VAL A 194 -5.55 1.59 0.09
C VAL A 194 -5.88 0.81 1.36
N GLU A 195 -5.08 1.02 2.39
CA GLU A 195 -5.10 0.19 3.58
C GLU A 195 -5.34 0.99 4.86
N ASP A 196 -6.31 0.50 5.67
CA ASP A 196 -6.40 0.75 7.11
C ASP A 196 -5.68 -0.37 7.86
N PHE A 197 -5.03 -0.07 8.95
CA PHE A 197 -4.23 -1.07 9.66
C PHE A 197 -4.55 -1.11 11.16
N THR A 198 -4.25 -2.24 11.80
CA THR A 198 -4.49 -2.46 13.23
C THR A 198 -3.20 -2.31 14.03
N SER A 199 -3.34 -1.83 15.28
CA SER A 199 -2.32 -1.88 16.32
C SER A 199 -2.81 -2.77 17.45
N GLY A 200 -2.09 -3.84 17.71
CA GLY A 200 -2.55 -4.87 18.64
C GLY A 200 -3.89 -5.47 18.18
N ASN A 201 -4.93 -5.31 18.97
CA ASN A 201 -6.27 -5.83 18.70
C ASN A 201 -7.25 -4.77 18.17
N SER A 202 -6.79 -3.56 17.88
CA SER A 202 -7.64 -2.44 17.46
C SER A 202 -7.16 -1.87 16.13
N LEU A 203 -8.11 -1.46 15.28
CA LEU A 203 -7.80 -0.66 14.10
C LEU A 203 -7.15 0.66 14.53
N VAL A 204 -6.12 1.08 13.80
CA VAL A 204 -5.60 2.45 13.90
C VAL A 204 -6.69 3.38 13.37
N PRO A 205 -6.90 4.57 13.93
CA PRO A 205 -7.86 5.50 13.38
C PRO A 205 -7.56 5.79 11.91
N PHE A 206 -8.51 5.45 11.03
CA PHE A 206 -8.33 5.57 9.59
C PHE A 206 -8.49 7.02 9.15
N ALA A 207 -7.51 7.56 8.42
CA ALA A 207 -7.55 8.90 7.90
C ALA A 207 -8.57 9.03 6.78
N ASN A 208 -9.32 10.14 6.73
CA ASN A 208 -10.03 10.50 5.51
C ASN A 208 -9.01 10.98 4.48
N PHE A 209 -8.68 10.11 3.54
CA PHE A 209 -7.72 10.36 2.46
C PHE A 209 -8.40 10.96 1.20
N GLY A 210 -9.72 11.16 1.22
CA GLY A 210 -10.48 11.57 0.07
C GLY A 210 -10.53 10.45 -0.99
N THR A 211 -9.78 10.62 -2.08
CA THR A 211 -9.72 9.61 -3.16
C THR A 211 -8.27 9.39 -3.58
N VAL A 212 -7.90 8.13 -3.72
CA VAL A 212 -6.66 7.68 -4.37
C VAL A 212 -7.04 6.97 -5.67
N THR A 213 -6.44 7.38 -6.77
CA THR A 213 -6.62 6.75 -8.07
C THR A 213 -5.27 6.24 -8.56
N PHE A 214 -5.13 4.93 -8.66
CA PHE A 214 -4.02 4.29 -9.37
C PHE A 214 -4.32 4.37 -10.87
N THR A 215 -3.46 5.04 -11.61
CA THR A 215 -3.48 5.12 -13.08
C THR A 215 -2.32 4.31 -13.65
N GLY A 216 -2.42 3.85 -14.90
CA GLY A 216 -1.45 2.92 -15.44
C GLY A 216 -1.34 1.63 -14.62
N ALA A 217 -2.42 1.27 -13.92
CA ALA A 217 -2.53 0.06 -13.12
C ALA A 217 -2.50 -1.18 -14.01
N THR A 218 -1.35 -1.84 -14.07
CA THR A 218 -1.06 -2.98 -14.94
C THR A 218 -0.32 -4.08 -14.19
N ALA A 219 -0.48 -5.31 -14.65
CA ALA A 219 0.30 -6.45 -14.21
C ALA A 219 0.90 -7.20 -15.39
N VAL A 220 2.03 -7.89 -15.20
CA VAL A 220 2.56 -8.86 -16.14
C VAL A 220 2.19 -10.25 -15.66
N ILE A 221 1.36 -10.94 -16.43
CA ILE A 221 0.85 -12.27 -16.15
C ILE A 221 1.22 -13.20 -17.28
N ASN A 222 1.98 -14.26 -16.99
CA ASN A 222 2.48 -15.21 -18.01
C ASN A 222 3.20 -14.50 -19.18
N GLY A 223 3.93 -13.42 -18.89
CA GLY A 223 4.67 -12.65 -19.87
C GLY A 223 3.85 -11.62 -20.68
N ALA A 224 2.54 -11.53 -20.47
CA ALA A 224 1.68 -10.53 -21.09
C ALA A 224 1.32 -9.41 -20.13
N THR A 225 1.39 -8.15 -20.59
CA THR A 225 0.91 -7.01 -19.80
C THR A 225 -0.60 -6.90 -19.92
N VAL A 226 -1.29 -6.89 -18.78
CA VAL A 226 -2.74 -6.74 -18.66
C VAL A 226 -3.09 -5.53 -17.83
N GLN A 227 -4.29 -4.97 -18.02
CA GLN A 227 -4.82 -3.86 -17.24
C GLN A 227 -5.49 -4.38 -15.97
N ALA A 228 -5.63 -3.55 -14.94
CA ALA A 228 -6.29 -3.90 -13.68
C ALA A 228 -7.74 -4.40 -13.85
N SER A 229 -8.43 -4.00 -14.93
CA SER A 229 -9.77 -4.48 -15.25
C SER A 229 -9.83 -5.84 -15.95
N SER A 230 -8.68 -6.43 -16.30
CA SER A 230 -8.59 -7.73 -17.00
C SER A 230 -8.81 -8.91 -16.05
N ASP A 231 -9.11 -10.08 -16.62
CA ASP A 231 -9.18 -11.37 -15.90
C ASP A 231 -10.15 -11.41 -14.71
N SER A 232 -11.29 -10.71 -14.81
CA SER A 232 -12.34 -10.68 -13.78
C SER A 232 -11.79 -10.22 -12.42
N PRO A 233 -11.34 -8.97 -12.29
CA PRO A 233 -10.72 -8.47 -11.07
C PRO A 233 -11.69 -8.53 -9.90
N VAL A 234 -11.14 -8.71 -8.72
CA VAL A 234 -11.87 -8.62 -7.45
C VAL A 234 -11.87 -7.17 -6.99
N THR A 235 -13.05 -6.62 -6.74
CA THR A 235 -13.22 -5.33 -6.05
C THR A 235 -13.20 -5.58 -4.55
N ILE A 236 -12.35 -4.88 -3.81
CA ILE A 236 -12.22 -5.01 -2.36
C ILE A 236 -12.78 -3.76 -1.71
N VAL A 237 -13.72 -3.94 -0.77
CA VAL A 237 -14.30 -2.87 0.04
C VAL A 237 -13.81 -3.02 1.47
N LEU A 238 -13.19 -1.98 2.01
CA LEU A 238 -12.82 -1.93 3.41
C LEU A 238 -14.07 -1.65 4.24
N GLU A 239 -14.32 -2.50 5.22
CA GLU A 239 -15.47 -2.38 6.12
C GLU A 239 -15.03 -2.27 7.58
N SER A 240 -15.76 -1.47 8.34
CA SER A 240 -15.61 -1.39 9.80
C SER A 240 -16.03 -2.70 10.46
N SER A 241 -15.69 -2.87 11.73
CA SER A 241 -16.13 -4.02 12.54
C SER A 241 -17.67 -4.14 12.65
N SER A 242 -18.40 -3.06 12.41
CA SER A 242 -19.88 -3.05 12.36
C SER A 242 -20.45 -3.40 10.98
N GLY A 243 -19.59 -3.65 9.96
CA GLY A 243 -19.99 -3.96 8.59
C GLY A 243 -20.33 -2.72 7.75
N SER A 244 -20.03 -1.51 8.22
CA SER A 244 -20.20 -0.31 7.43
C SER A 244 -19.01 -0.13 6.49
N ALA A 245 -19.27 0.14 5.21
CA ALA A 245 -18.22 0.43 4.24
C ALA A 245 -17.45 1.70 4.65
N LEU A 246 -16.13 1.60 4.70
CA LEU A 246 -15.20 2.72 4.94
C LEU A 246 -14.55 3.18 3.64
N THR A 247 -14.66 2.37 2.58
CA THR A 247 -14.19 2.74 1.24
C THR A 247 -15.19 2.29 0.18
N SER A 248 -15.14 2.97 -0.97
CA SER A 248 -15.72 2.49 -2.22
C SER A 248 -14.64 2.33 -3.26
N THR A 249 -14.75 1.32 -4.12
CA THR A 249 -13.75 1.02 -5.15
C THR A 249 -14.40 0.90 -6.52
N SER A 250 -13.77 1.47 -7.53
CA SER A 250 -14.14 1.28 -8.93
C SER A 250 -12.91 0.95 -9.78
N ILE A 251 -13.10 0.09 -10.81
CA ILE A 251 -12.06 -0.38 -11.72
C ILE A 251 -12.50 -0.10 -13.14
N SER A 252 -11.63 0.53 -13.94
CA SER A 252 -11.90 0.81 -15.36
C SER A 252 -10.59 0.86 -16.15
N GLY A 253 -10.39 -0.06 -17.09
CA GLY A 253 -9.16 -0.16 -17.85
C GLY A 253 -7.94 -0.32 -16.93
N SER A 254 -6.97 0.56 -17.07
CA SER A 254 -5.79 0.65 -16.20
C SER A 254 -5.98 1.64 -15.04
N SER A 255 -7.19 1.82 -14.54
CA SER A 255 -7.50 2.71 -13.42
C SER A 255 -8.17 1.94 -12.30
N VAL A 256 -7.67 2.08 -11.07
CA VAL A 256 -8.29 1.62 -9.82
C VAL A 256 -8.47 2.84 -8.94
N GLN A 257 -9.73 3.19 -8.65
CA GLN A 257 -10.05 4.31 -7.78
C GLN A 257 -10.62 3.80 -6.47
N VAL A 258 -10.05 4.28 -5.37
CA VAL A 258 -10.51 4.01 -4.00
C VAL A 258 -10.86 5.33 -3.36
N SER A 259 -12.09 5.45 -2.85
CA SER A 259 -12.56 6.66 -2.17
C SER A 259 -12.93 6.33 -0.74
N TYR A 260 -12.60 7.23 0.18
CA TYR A 260 -13.10 7.21 1.55
C TYR A 260 -14.62 7.41 1.54
N ALA A 261 -15.37 6.61 2.33
CA ALA A 261 -16.84 6.62 2.39
C ALA A 261 -17.38 7.44 3.56
#